data_574ee97dd907067b022cc81b02e02e0b
#
_entry.id   574ee97dd907067b022cc81b02e02e0b
#
_cell.length_a   1.000
_cell.length_b   1.000
_cell.length_c   1.000
_cell.angle_alpha   90.00
_cell.angle_beta   90.00
_cell.angle_gamma   90.00
#
_symmetry.space_group_name_H-M   'P 1'
#
loop_
_entity.id
_entity.type
_entity.pdbx_description
1 polymer ?
#
loop_
_entity_poly.entity_id
_entity_poly.type
_entity_poly.pdbx_seq_one_letter_code
_entity_poly.pdbx_strand_id
1 'polypeptide(L)'
;MENLESIWKDITSRKMYITGACGALYDGTSPDGTCYEPDSIQKVHQSYGRPYQLPNSTAHNETCANIGNLLFNWRMFQTSGNARYVDIVENCLYNSILSGISLDGKRYFYTNPLRISADLPYTLRWPKQRTEYISCFCCPPHTLRTLCQAQNYAYTLSPEGIYCNLYGANTLTTNWKDKGELALVQETDYPWEGNVRVTLNKVPRKA
;
A
#
# COMPACT_ATOMS: atom_id res chain seq x y z
N MET A 1 -7.38 20.86 1.26
CA MET A 1 -6.16 20.18 1.72
C MET A 1 -6.16 19.93 3.22
N GLU A 2 -6.47 20.88 4.06
CA GLU A 2 -6.42 20.74 5.54
C GLU A 2 -7.18 19.52 6.08
N ASN A 3 -8.39 19.27 5.63
CA ASN A 3 -9.18 18.11 6.07
C ASN A 3 -8.52 16.78 5.65
N LEU A 4 -7.98 16.70 4.43
CA LEU A 4 -7.27 15.51 3.97
C LEU A 4 -5.99 15.28 4.76
N GLU A 5 -5.27 16.35 5.07
CA GLU A 5 -4.08 16.29 5.92
C GLU A 5 -4.40 15.85 7.35
N SER A 6 -5.52 16.29 7.91
CA SER A 6 -5.98 15.85 9.22
C SER A 6 -6.32 14.35 9.22
N ILE A 7 -7.03 13.87 8.19
CA ILE A 7 -7.33 12.45 8.03
C ILE A 7 -6.04 11.64 7.87
N TRP A 8 -5.12 12.11 7.03
CA TRP A 8 -3.83 11.46 6.81
C TRP A 8 -3.04 11.32 8.11
N LYS A 9 -2.94 12.39 8.89
CA LYS A 9 -2.27 12.37 10.20
C LYS A 9 -2.92 11.39 11.16
N ASP A 10 -4.23 11.33 11.23
CA ASP A 10 -4.93 10.40 12.11
C ASP A 10 -4.67 8.93 11.71
N ILE A 11 -4.70 8.63 10.41
CA ILE A 11 -4.40 7.29 9.91
C ILE A 11 -2.95 6.92 10.22
N THR A 12 -2.00 7.71 9.75
CA THR A 12 -0.58 7.34 9.76
C THR A 12 0.04 7.32 11.14
N SER A 13 -0.41 8.18 12.05
CA SER A 13 0.17 8.27 13.39
C SER A 13 -0.45 7.30 14.41
N ARG A 14 -1.67 6.79 14.16
CA ARG A 14 -2.43 6.06 15.20
C ARG A 14 -3.23 4.85 14.70
N LYS A 15 -3.42 4.69 13.41
CA LYS A 15 -4.35 3.69 12.85
C LYS A 15 -3.74 2.87 11.70
N MET A 16 -2.47 3.03 11.46
CA MET A 16 -1.71 2.29 10.46
C MET A 16 -0.69 1.37 11.15
N TYR A 17 -0.55 0.17 10.65
CA TYR A 17 0.49 -0.76 11.08
C TYR A 17 1.84 -0.38 10.49
N ILE A 18 2.91 -0.89 11.10
CA ILE A 18 4.29 -0.69 10.62
C ILE A 18 4.48 -1.13 9.16
N THR A 19 3.65 -2.04 8.66
CA THR A 19 3.67 -2.53 7.28
C THR A 19 2.95 -1.63 6.27
N GLY A 20 2.43 -0.49 6.71
CA GLY A 20 1.55 0.35 5.90
C GLY A 20 0.10 -0.15 5.82
N ALA A 21 -0.21 -1.29 6.43
CA ALA A 21 -1.56 -1.83 6.46
C ALA A 21 -2.49 -0.96 7.31
N CYS A 22 -3.76 -0.91 6.93
CA CYS A 22 -4.79 -0.15 7.62
C CYS A 22 -6.14 -0.87 7.56
N GLY A 23 -7.16 -0.32 8.27
CA GLY A 23 -8.45 -0.99 8.37
C GLY A 23 -8.38 -2.20 9.29
N ALA A 24 -7.95 -1.99 10.53
CA ALA A 24 -7.61 -3.03 11.50
C ALA A 24 -8.80 -3.91 11.91
N LEU A 25 -10.02 -3.39 11.85
CA LEU A 25 -11.19 -4.03 12.42
C LEU A 25 -12.16 -4.51 11.35
N TYR A 26 -12.58 -5.76 11.48
CA TYR A 26 -13.70 -6.27 10.69
C TYR A 26 -15.02 -5.66 11.14
N ASP A 27 -15.28 -5.66 12.44
CA ASP A 27 -16.43 -5.01 13.04
C ASP A 27 -15.99 -3.81 13.90
N GLY A 28 -16.31 -2.62 13.45
CA GLY A 28 -15.93 -1.36 14.10
C GLY A 28 -16.76 -1.05 15.35
N THR A 29 -17.85 -1.78 15.60
CA THR A 29 -18.73 -1.56 16.75
C THR A 29 -18.40 -2.45 17.94
N SER A 30 -17.71 -3.57 17.71
CA SER A 30 -17.29 -4.45 18.80
C SER A 30 -16.06 -3.90 19.56
N PRO A 31 -15.91 -4.18 20.84
CA PRO A 31 -14.78 -3.71 21.64
C PRO A 31 -13.41 -4.17 21.11
N ASP A 32 -13.34 -5.38 20.58
CA ASP A 32 -12.13 -6.03 20.08
C ASP A 32 -12.04 -6.04 18.54
N GLY A 33 -13.08 -5.56 17.84
CA GLY A 33 -13.15 -5.52 16.38
C GLY A 33 -13.42 -6.86 15.72
N THR A 34 -13.80 -7.89 16.47
CA THR A 34 -13.87 -9.27 16.01
C THR A 34 -15.24 -9.90 16.06
N CYS A 35 -16.19 -9.31 16.77
CA CYS A 35 -17.53 -9.84 16.89
C CYS A 35 -18.18 -9.85 15.50
N TYR A 36 -18.28 -11.04 14.94
CA TYR A 36 -19.02 -11.34 13.73
C TYR A 36 -20.15 -12.29 14.07
N GLU A 37 -21.31 -11.73 14.31
CA GLU A 37 -22.54 -12.49 14.42
C GLU A 37 -23.27 -12.43 13.07
N PRO A 38 -23.34 -13.55 12.32
CA PRO A 38 -23.92 -13.54 10.98
C PRO A 38 -25.38 -13.11 10.94
N ASP A 39 -26.08 -13.29 12.07
CA ASP A 39 -27.50 -12.96 12.21
C ASP A 39 -27.75 -11.56 12.79
N SER A 40 -26.70 -10.85 13.21
CA SER A 40 -26.83 -9.48 13.66
C SER A 40 -26.68 -8.48 12.54
N ILE A 41 -27.42 -7.39 12.60
CA ILE A 41 -27.24 -6.27 11.68
C ILE A 41 -25.92 -5.61 12.02
N GLN A 42 -24.92 -5.87 11.21
CA GLN A 42 -23.63 -5.21 11.32
C GLN A 42 -23.79 -3.75 10.89
N LYS A 43 -23.45 -2.84 11.79
CA LYS A 43 -23.63 -1.41 11.57
C LYS A 43 -22.42 -0.75 10.91
N VAL A 44 -21.22 -1.22 11.19
CA VAL A 44 -19.97 -0.65 10.68
C VAL A 44 -18.99 -1.78 10.42
N HIS A 45 -18.73 -2.06 9.14
CA HIS A 45 -17.74 -3.05 8.70
C HIS A 45 -16.44 -2.39 8.29
N GLN A 46 -15.35 -3.14 8.39
CA GLN A 46 -14.07 -2.79 7.77
C GLN A 46 -13.64 -1.39 8.17
N SER A 47 -13.43 -1.17 9.46
CA SER A 47 -13.13 0.15 10.00
C SER A 47 -11.68 0.28 10.48
N TYR A 48 -11.23 1.52 10.58
CA TYR A 48 -9.92 1.86 11.14
C TYR A 48 -9.82 1.67 12.65
N GLY A 49 -10.95 1.66 13.34
CA GLY A 49 -10.98 1.59 14.80
C GLY A 49 -10.57 2.89 15.51
N ARG A 50 -10.37 2.77 16.82
CA ARG A 50 -9.89 3.85 17.68
C ARG A 50 -8.37 4.02 17.55
N PRO A 51 -7.80 5.14 18.00
CA PRO A 51 -6.35 5.30 18.09
C PRO A 51 -5.68 4.10 18.78
N TYR A 52 -4.66 3.54 18.13
CA TYR A 52 -3.87 2.38 18.60
C TYR A 52 -4.65 1.07 18.78
N GLN A 53 -5.86 0.98 18.28
CA GLN A 53 -6.61 -0.28 18.21
C GLN A 53 -6.11 -1.10 17.00
N LEU A 54 -4.96 -1.74 17.18
CA LEU A 54 -4.20 -2.45 16.14
C LEU A 54 -3.93 -3.90 16.57
N PRO A 55 -4.98 -4.75 16.63
CA PRO A 55 -4.82 -6.16 16.98
C PRO A 55 -3.96 -6.88 15.94
N ASN A 56 -3.14 -7.84 16.37
CA ASN A 56 -2.27 -8.60 15.47
C ASN A 56 -2.93 -9.87 14.93
N SER A 57 -3.51 -10.68 15.81
CA SER A 57 -4.11 -11.99 15.42
C SER A 57 -5.48 -11.85 14.77
N THR A 58 -6.18 -10.75 15.04
CA THR A 58 -7.53 -10.47 14.56
C THR A 58 -7.57 -9.29 13.59
N ALA A 59 -6.41 -8.83 13.16
CA ALA A 59 -6.29 -7.75 12.19
C ALA A 59 -7.07 -8.08 10.91
N HIS A 60 -8.00 -7.21 10.54
CA HIS A 60 -8.69 -7.36 9.27
C HIS A 60 -7.75 -6.99 8.12
N ASN A 61 -7.22 -5.80 8.13
CA ASN A 61 -6.21 -5.33 7.16
C ASN A 61 -6.47 -5.86 5.75
N GLU A 62 -7.68 -5.63 5.23
CA GLU A 62 -8.06 -6.09 3.91
C GLU A 62 -7.04 -5.64 2.86
N THR A 63 -6.64 -6.54 1.98
CA THR A 63 -5.69 -6.22 0.91
C THR A 63 -6.13 -5.02 0.08
N CYS A 64 -7.44 -4.89 -0.18
CA CYS A 64 -7.97 -3.72 -0.88
C CYS A 64 -7.85 -2.42 -0.07
N ALA A 65 -7.97 -2.47 1.26
CA ALA A 65 -7.78 -1.31 2.12
C ALA A 65 -6.30 -0.85 2.11
N ASN A 66 -5.37 -1.80 2.09
CA ASN A 66 -3.93 -1.51 2.00
C ASN A 66 -3.59 -0.83 0.66
N ILE A 67 -4.18 -1.31 -0.43
CA ILE A 67 -4.06 -0.67 -1.75
C ILE A 67 -4.75 0.71 -1.74
N GLY A 68 -5.89 0.83 -1.07
CA GLY A 68 -6.57 2.11 -0.86
C GLY A 68 -5.68 3.14 -0.15
N ASN A 69 -4.92 2.69 0.87
CA ASN A 69 -3.96 3.53 1.57
C ASN A 69 -2.81 3.99 0.64
N LEU A 70 -2.27 3.09 -0.18
CA LEU A 70 -1.30 3.45 -1.22
C LEU A 70 -1.86 4.52 -2.15
N LEU A 71 -3.07 4.31 -2.70
CA LEU A 71 -3.68 5.24 -3.65
C LEU A 71 -3.97 6.60 -3.02
N PHE A 72 -4.40 6.63 -1.75
CA PHE A 72 -4.61 7.87 -1.01
C PHE A 72 -3.30 8.65 -0.87
N ASN A 73 -2.24 7.99 -0.44
CA ASN A 73 -0.91 8.62 -0.29
C ASN A 73 -0.36 9.09 -1.64
N TRP A 74 -0.55 8.31 -2.70
CA TRP A 74 -0.17 8.73 -4.05
C TRP A 74 -0.88 10.02 -4.49
N ARG A 75 -2.18 10.15 -4.22
CA ARG A 75 -2.92 11.38 -4.53
C ARG A 75 -2.48 12.57 -3.68
N MET A 76 -2.17 12.34 -2.40
CA MET A 76 -1.60 13.37 -1.53
C MET A 76 -0.24 13.86 -2.06
N PHE A 77 0.62 12.96 -2.52
CA PHE A 77 1.89 13.29 -3.15
C PHE A 77 1.70 14.11 -4.43
N GLN A 78 0.84 13.66 -5.33
CA GLN A 78 0.57 14.36 -6.59
C GLN A 78 0.07 15.81 -6.38
N THR A 79 -0.55 16.08 -5.25
CA THR A 79 -1.10 17.40 -4.92
C THR A 79 -0.08 18.30 -4.24
N SER A 80 0.87 17.75 -3.49
CA SER A 80 1.77 18.51 -2.62
C SER A 80 3.26 18.40 -2.96
N GLY A 81 3.66 17.36 -3.70
CA GLY A 81 5.08 17.04 -3.96
C GLY A 81 5.87 16.58 -2.72
N ASN A 82 5.20 16.31 -1.59
CA ASN A 82 5.88 15.97 -0.34
C ASN A 82 6.21 14.47 -0.27
N ALA A 83 7.51 14.14 -0.18
CA ALA A 83 8.04 12.77 -0.21
C ALA A 83 7.47 11.85 0.90
N ARG A 84 7.06 12.40 2.05
CA ARG A 84 6.49 11.59 3.16
C ARG A 84 5.30 10.71 2.75
N TYR A 85 4.57 11.11 1.72
CA TYR A 85 3.47 10.29 1.18
C TYR A 85 4.01 9.13 0.35
N VAL A 86 5.10 9.35 -0.37
CA VAL A 86 5.76 8.29 -1.16
C VAL A 86 6.40 7.24 -0.25
N ASP A 87 6.91 7.63 0.91
CA ASP A 87 7.41 6.67 1.92
C ASP A 87 6.33 5.66 2.32
N ILE A 88 5.07 6.10 2.42
CA ILE A 88 3.95 5.19 2.71
C ILE A 88 3.57 4.36 1.48
N VAL A 89 3.62 4.94 0.28
CA VAL A 89 3.41 4.19 -0.98
C VAL A 89 4.39 3.03 -1.07
N GLU A 90 5.67 3.29 -0.84
CA GLU A 90 6.73 2.29 -0.85
C GLU A 90 6.52 1.22 0.22
N ASN A 91 6.24 1.65 1.45
CA ASN A 91 5.96 0.75 2.56
C ASN A 91 4.77 -0.19 2.27
N CYS A 92 3.69 0.35 1.74
CA CYS A 92 2.53 -0.46 1.32
C CYS A 92 2.89 -1.46 0.23
N LEU A 93 3.62 -1.04 -0.80
CA LEU A 93 4.02 -1.92 -1.90
C LEU A 93 4.84 -3.11 -1.41
N TYR A 94 5.94 -2.85 -0.71
CA TYR A 94 6.86 -3.90 -0.28
C TYR A 94 6.33 -4.78 0.84
N ASN A 95 5.42 -4.31 1.65
CA ASN A 95 4.96 -5.03 2.83
C ASN A 95 3.49 -5.44 2.75
N SER A 96 2.56 -4.52 2.96
CA SER A 96 1.15 -4.90 3.13
C SER A 96 0.45 -5.38 1.85
N ILE A 97 0.96 -5.01 0.67
CA ILE A 97 0.39 -5.43 -0.62
C ILE A 97 1.08 -6.71 -1.11
N LEU A 98 2.41 -6.75 -1.16
CA LEU A 98 3.13 -7.95 -1.57
C LEU A 98 2.90 -9.15 -0.65
N SER A 99 2.68 -8.92 0.65
CA SER A 99 2.27 -10.00 1.56
C SER A 99 0.91 -10.60 1.19
N GLY A 100 0.08 -9.89 0.45
CA GLY A 100 -1.22 -10.36 -0.02
C GLY A 100 -1.17 -11.48 -1.06
N ILE A 101 -0.02 -11.73 -1.70
CA ILE A 101 0.17 -12.78 -2.71
C ILE A 101 1.25 -13.77 -2.28
N SER A 102 1.09 -15.04 -2.62
CA SER A 102 2.11 -16.06 -2.40
C SER A 102 3.27 -15.92 -3.38
N LEU A 103 4.44 -16.47 -3.02
CA LEU A 103 5.65 -16.40 -3.87
C LEU A 103 5.47 -17.06 -5.24
N ASP A 104 4.60 -18.08 -5.34
CA ASP A 104 4.25 -18.73 -6.61
C ASP A 104 3.18 -17.97 -7.41
N GLY A 105 2.65 -16.83 -6.86
CA GLY A 105 1.64 -16.01 -7.49
C GLY A 105 0.22 -16.60 -7.55
N LYS A 106 -0.03 -17.74 -6.90
CA LYS A 106 -1.29 -18.49 -7.06
C LYS A 106 -2.29 -18.33 -5.93
N ARG A 107 -1.83 -17.86 -4.76
CA ARG A 107 -2.64 -17.77 -3.56
C ARG A 107 -2.65 -16.35 -3.04
N TYR A 108 -3.77 -15.95 -2.45
CA TYR A 108 -4.02 -14.57 -2.03
C TYR A 108 -4.59 -14.52 -0.62
N PHE A 109 -4.29 -13.44 0.09
CA PHE A 109 -5.03 -13.01 1.27
C PHE A 109 -6.20 -12.10 0.87
N TYR A 110 -7.34 -12.31 1.51
CA TYR A 110 -8.32 -11.25 1.69
C TYR A 110 -7.92 -10.38 2.88
N THR A 111 -7.84 -11.01 4.05
CA THR A 111 -7.42 -10.41 5.31
C THR A 111 -5.94 -10.72 5.57
N ASN A 112 -5.20 -9.72 5.99
CA ASN A 112 -3.77 -9.85 6.31
C ASN A 112 -3.54 -9.80 7.83
N PRO A 113 -3.74 -10.87 8.60
CA PRO A 113 -3.38 -10.90 9.99
C PRO A 113 -1.85 -10.83 10.15
N LEU A 114 -1.37 -10.05 11.12
CA LEU A 114 0.08 -9.94 11.37
C LEU A 114 0.62 -11.12 12.16
N ARG A 115 -0.25 -11.84 12.85
CA ARG A 115 0.07 -13.03 13.60
C ARG A 115 -0.97 -14.11 13.32
N ILE A 116 -0.52 -15.26 12.87
CA ILE A 116 -1.38 -16.45 12.77
C ILE A 116 -1.37 -17.17 14.12
N SER A 117 -2.52 -17.25 14.76
CA SER A 117 -2.72 -18.00 16.00
C SER A 117 -3.64 -19.19 15.73
N ALA A 118 -3.28 -20.35 16.29
CA ALA A 118 -4.13 -21.54 16.20
C ALA A 118 -5.39 -21.39 17.08
N ASP A 119 -5.21 -20.82 18.25
CA ASP A 119 -6.22 -20.81 19.31
C ASP A 119 -6.88 -19.43 19.41
N LEU A 120 -7.71 -19.09 18.44
CA LEU A 120 -8.60 -17.94 18.56
C LEU A 120 -9.93 -18.40 19.17
N PRO A 121 -10.49 -17.67 20.14
CA PRO A 121 -11.77 -18.00 20.76
C PRO A 121 -12.98 -17.82 19.82
N TYR A 122 -12.77 -17.41 18.59
CA TYR A 122 -13.78 -17.17 17.58
C TYR A 122 -13.25 -17.48 16.18
N THR A 123 -14.15 -17.73 15.25
CA THR A 123 -13.81 -17.96 13.85
C THR A 123 -13.75 -16.62 13.12
N LEU A 124 -12.63 -16.36 12.47
CA LEU A 124 -12.53 -15.21 11.56
C LEU A 124 -13.32 -15.50 10.28
N ARG A 125 -13.94 -14.47 9.72
CA ARG A 125 -14.71 -14.59 8.48
C ARG A 125 -13.86 -15.09 7.31
N TRP A 126 -12.64 -14.62 7.21
CA TRP A 126 -11.75 -14.93 6.09
C TRP A 126 -10.65 -15.90 6.52
N PRO A 127 -10.13 -16.72 5.58
CA PRO A 127 -9.02 -17.62 5.85
C PRO A 127 -7.81 -16.89 6.41
N LYS A 128 -7.17 -17.49 7.42
CA LYS A 128 -5.91 -16.97 8.01
C LYS A 128 -4.67 -17.25 7.13
N GLN A 129 -4.84 -17.99 6.05
CA GLN A 129 -3.78 -18.34 5.11
C GLN A 129 -4.15 -17.88 3.72
N ARG A 130 -3.15 -17.71 2.86
CA ARG A 130 -3.40 -17.43 1.44
C ARG A 130 -4.07 -18.63 0.79
N THR A 131 -5.12 -18.37 0.02
CA THR A 131 -5.92 -19.39 -0.65
C THR A 131 -5.97 -19.13 -2.15
N GLU A 132 -6.15 -20.20 -2.93
CA GLU A 132 -6.28 -20.10 -4.40
C GLU A 132 -7.63 -19.48 -4.80
N TYR A 133 -8.65 -19.69 -3.98
CA TYR A 133 -9.98 -19.17 -4.19
C TYR A 133 -10.48 -18.40 -2.99
N ILE A 134 -11.03 -17.23 -3.26
CA ILE A 134 -11.69 -16.36 -2.27
C ILE A 134 -13.10 -16.08 -2.77
N SER A 135 -14.11 -16.30 -1.92
CA SER A 135 -15.52 -16.12 -2.28
C SER A 135 -15.90 -14.66 -2.62
N CYS A 136 -15.11 -13.69 -2.16
CA CYS A 136 -15.23 -12.28 -2.54
C CYS A 136 -14.05 -11.89 -3.43
N PHE A 137 -14.32 -11.56 -4.69
CA PHE A 137 -13.32 -11.47 -5.75
C PHE A 137 -12.80 -10.05 -5.97
N CYS A 138 -12.46 -9.31 -4.91
CA CYS A 138 -11.89 -7.96 -5.03
C CYS A 138 -10.35 -7.96 -4.86
N CYS A 139 -9.82 -8.63 -3.83
CA CYS A 139 -8.41 -8.54 -3.46
C CYS A 139 -7.44 -9.11 -4.51
N PRO A 140 -7.65 -10.31 -5.09
CA PRO A 140 -6.73 -10.83 -6.09
C PRO A 140 -6.57 -9.92 -7.32
N PRO A 141 -7.64 -9.52 -8.04
CA PRO A 141 -7.48 -8.65 -9.20
C PRO A 141 -6.97 -7.26 -8.82
N HIS A 142 -7.30 -6.76 -7.62
CA HIS A 142 -6.78 -5.47 -7.15
C HIS A 142 -5.26 -5.54 -6.92
N THR A 143 -4.77 -6.62 -6.31
CA THR A 143 -3.33 -6.87 -6.15
C THR A 143 -2.62 -6.93 -7.49
N LEU A 144 -3.13 -7.75 -8.44
CA LEU A 144 -2.54 -7.89 -9.76
C LEU A 144 -2.50 -6.55 -10.51
N ARG A 145 -3.59 -5.79 -10.47
CA ARG A 145 -3.63 -4.45 -11.06
C ARG A 145 -2.58 -3.53 -10.46
N THR A 146 -2.43 -3.54 -9.14
CA THR A 146 -1.47 -2.68 -8.44
C THR A 146 -0.04 -3.04 -8.80
N LEU A 147 0.28 -4.34 -8.88
CA LEU A 147 1.62 -4.80 -9.31
C LEU A 147 1.92 -4.40 -10.75
N CYS A 148 0.95 -4.57 -11.66
CA CYS A 148 1.11 -4.12 -13.06
C CYS A 148 1.29 -2.59 -13.18
N GLN A 149 0.77 -1.84 -12.24
CA GLN A 149 0.86 -0.36 -12.21
C GLN A 149 2.04 0.16 -11.38
N ALA A 150 2.78 -0.69 -10.67
CA ALA A 150 3.84 -0.28 -9.74
C ALA A 150 4.89 0.62 -10.41
N GLN A 151 5.25 0.35 -11.66
CA GLN A 151 6.17 1.18 -12.44
C GLN A 151 5.70 2.65 -12.60
N ASN A 152 4.39 2.91 -12.56
CA ASN A 152 3.84 4.27 -12.71
C ASN A 152 4.10 5.15 -11.47
N TYR A 153 4.49 4.54 -10.35
CA TYR A 153 4.85 5.26 -9.14
C TYR A 153 6.33 5.60 -9.05
N ALA A 154 7.19 5.00 -9.89
CA ALA A 154 8.64 5.14 -9.81
C ALA A 154 9.13 6.58 -10.04
N TYR A 155 8.47 7.31 -10.92
CA TYR A 155 8.88 8.66 -11.28
C TYR A 155 7.71 9.63 -11.42
N THR A 156 7.98 10.89 -11.11
CA THR A 156 7.06 12.00 -11.39
C THR A 156 7.83 13.16 -12.03
N LEU A 157 7.27 13.70 -13.10
CA LEU A 157 7.81 14.90 -13.74
C LEU A 157 7.07 16.15 -13.25
N SER A 158 7.83 17.19 -12.92
CA SER A 158 7.31 18.52 -12.62
C SER A 158 7.94 19.57 -13.54
N PRO A 159 7.49 20.82 -13.53
CA PRO A 159 8.17 21.90 -14.24
C PRO A 159 9.62 22.12 -13.77
N GLU A 160 9.90 21.83 -12.49
CA GLU A 160 11.21 22.08 -11.85
C GLU A 160 12.18 20.91 -12.02
N GLY A 161 11.67 19.67 -12.13
CA GLY A 161 12.54 18.50 -12.14
C GLY A 161 11.83 17.18 -12.20
N ILE A 162 12.61 16.12 -12.01
CA ILE A 162 12.14 14.75 -11.88
C ILE A 162 12.22 14.32 -10.42
N TYR A 163 11.14 13.74 -9.93
CA TYR A 163 11.10 13.04 -8.65
C TYR A 163 11.40 11.55 -8.90
N CYS A 164 12.44 11.03 -8.26
CA CYS A 164 12.67 9.60 -8.09
C CYS A 164 11.88 9.14 -6.87
N ASN A 165 10.71 8.59 -7.10
CA ASN A 165 9.77 8.23 -6.02
C ASN A 165 10.06 6.86 -5.42
N LEU A 166 10.47 5.91 -6.27
CA LEU A 166 10.81 4.54 -5.84
C LEU A 166 12.18 4.16 -6.41
N TYR A 167 12.97 3.48 -5.60
CA TYR A 167 14.23 2.92 -6.03
C TYR A 167 14.06 1.48 -6.49
N GLY A 168 14.80 1.13 -7.55
CA GLY A 168 14.81 -0.21 -8.13
C GLY A 168 15.55 -0.19 -9.46
N ALA A 169 16.19 -1.29 -9.85
CA ALA A 169 16.89 -1.37 -11.13
C ALA A 169 15.91 -1.18 -12.29
N ASN A 170 16.03 -0.06 -13.00
CA ASN A 170 15.15 0.29 -14.12
C ASN A 170 15.76 1.34 -15.04
N THR A 171 15.09 1.58 -16.16
CA THR A 171 15.41 2.64 -17.14
C THR A 171 14.17 3.48 -17.39
N LEU A 172 14.33 4.80 -17.35
CA LEU A 172 13.31 5.75 -17.79
C LEU A 172 13.75 6.42 -19.07
N THR A 173 12.85 6.47 -20.05
CA THR A 173 12.95 7.33 -21.23
C THR A 173 11.63 8.05 -21.42
N THR A 174 11.66 9.36 -21.47
CA THR A 174 10.46 10.19 -21.57
C THR A 174 10.72 11.51 -22.27
N ASN A 175 9.69 12.09 -22.86
CA ASN A 175 9.70 13.47 -23.32
C ASN A 175 9.24 14.39 -22.19
N TRP A 176 10.16 15.23 -21.72
CA TRP A 176 9.82 16.21 -20.71
C TRP A 176 9.32 17.47 -21.39
N LYS A 177 7.99 17.51 -21.67
CA LYS A 177 7.31 18.65 -22.28
C LYS A 177 8.29 19.71 -22.85
N ASP A 178 8.13 20.44 -23.74
CA ASP A 178 8.94 21.53 -24.37
C ASP A 178 10.45 21.62 -24.06
N LYS A 179 10.96 20.77 -23.14
CA LYS A 179 12.37 20.69 -22.75
C LYS A 179 13.15 19.64 -23.54
N GLY A 180 12.49 18.61 -24.05
CA GLY A 180 13.10 17.55 -24.84
C GLY A 180 13.18 16.22 -24.14
N GLU A 181 13.94 15.28 -24.71
CA GLU A 181 14.04 13.92 -24.20
C GLU A 181 14.94 13.82 -22.96
N LEU A 182 14.45 13.12 -21.97
CA LEU A 182 15.18 12.71 -20.76
C LEU A 182 15.33 11.19 -20.76
N ALA A 183 16.54 10.70 -20.51
CA ALA A 183 16.79 9.28 -20.29
C ALA A 183 17.71 9.10 -19.09
N LEU A 184 17.32 8.20 -18.19
CA LEU A 184 18.12 7.81 -17.03
C LEU A 184 18.04 6.31 -16.76
N VAL A 185 19.04 5.82 -16.04
CA VAL A 185 19.11 4.43 -15.56
C VAL A 185 19.33 4.45 -14.05
N GLN A 186 18.58 3.64 -13.31
CA GLN A 186 18.88 3.30 -11.93
C GLN A 186 19.51 1.90 -11.89
N GLU A 187 20.66 1.79 -11.23
CA GLU A 187 21.37 0.55 -10.96
C GLU A 187 21.44 0.35 -9.45
N THR A 188 20.82 -0.72 -8.96
CA THR A 188 20.72 -1.00 -7.52
C THR A 188 20.21 -2.41 -7.26
N ASP A 189 20.56 -2.96 -6.09
CA ASP A 189 19.93 -4.15 -5.50
C ASP A 189 18.92 -3.78 -4.38
N TYR A 190 18.44 -2.54 -4.38
CA TYR A 190 17.41 -2.11 -3.46
C TYR A 190 16.14 -2.98 -3.58
N PRO A 191 15.49 -3.40 -2.48
CA PRO A 191 15.70 -2.97 -1.10
C PRO A 191 16.73 -3.79 -0.30
N TRP A 192 17.46 -4.72 -0.91
CA TRP A 192 18.42 -5.58 -0.21
C TRP A 192 19.71 -4.86 0.13
N GLU A 193 20.10 -3.92 -0.72
CA GLU A 193 21.23 -2.99 -0.48
C GLU A 193 20.80 -1.54 -0.67
N GLY A 194 21.37 -0.64 0.12
CA GLY A 194 21.04 0.79 0.11
C GLY A 194 21.77 1.63 -0.96
N ASN A 195 22.65 1.02 -1.74
CA ASN A 195 23.40 1.73 -2.79
C ASN A 195 22.53 1.88 -4.04
N VAL A 196 22.32 3.12 -4.46
CA VAL A 196 21.58 3.46 -5.69
C VAL A 196 22.44 4.36 -6.56
N ARG A 197 22.73 3.93 -7.80
CA ARG A 197 23.40 4.73 -8.80
C ARG A 197 22.39 5.20 -9.82
N VAL A 198 22.29 6.51 -10.02
CA VAL A 198 21.45 7.12 -11.07
C VAL A 198 22.35 7.72 -12.11
N THR A 199 22.25 7.23 -13.36
CA THR A 199 23.00 7.75 -14.50
C THR A 199 22.05 8.47 -15.47
N LEU A 200 22.34 9.73 -15.75
CA LEU A 200 21.61 10.51 -16.77
C LEU A 200 22.24 10.27 -18.14
N ASN A 201 21.58 9.48 -18.98
CA ASN A 201 22.06 9.16 -20.34
C ASN A 201 21.69 10.25 -21.35
N LYS A 202 20.58 10.95 -21.11
CA LYS A 202 20.14 12.06 -21.93
C LYS A 202 19.50 13.14 -21.06
N VAL A 203 19.94 14.35 -21.23
CA VAL A 203 19.46 15.50 -20.46
C VAL A 203 18.81 16.49 -21.44
N PRO A 204 17.63 17.04 -21.15
CA PRO A 204 16.99 18.04 -21.96
C PRO A 204 17.88 19.26 -22.19
N ARG A 205 17.85 19.84 -23.41
CA ARG A 205 18.72 20.98 -23.78
C ARG A 205 18.37 22.28 -23.06
N LYS A 206 17.21 22.36 -22.41
CA LYS A 206 16.75 23.51 -21.62
C LYS A 206 16.30 23.00 -20.26
N ALA A 207 17.23 22.81 -19.36
CA ALA A 207 16.95 22.62 -17.95
C ALA A 207 16.95 23.97 -17.24
#